data_5c8cd288fbff3d6b21e710f6d0093318
#
_entry.id   5c8cd288fbff3d6b21e710f6d0093318
#
_cell.length_a   1.000
_cell.length_b   1.000
_cell.length_c   1.000
_cell.angle_alpha   90.00
_cell.angle_beta   90.00
_cell.angle_gamma   90.00
#
_symmetry.space_group_name_H-M   'P 1'
#
loop_
_entity.id
_entity.type
_entity.pdbx_description
1 polymer ?
#
loop_
_entity_poly.entity_id
_entity_poly.type
_entity_poly.pdbx_seq_one_letter_code
_entity_poly.pdbx_strand_id
1 'polypeptide(L)'
;DIANIKMGWLKLTGGRDWIEWVDNDPSKTPKPSDAHKQGFSLFMFSKKVFGEEEPQREFNSSQVGMLEFVKKLYDELEDTFEDGKAAVIQLTGASRVKIGRGSSRIPTYKFIAMKESPIEIDESEAPKKSEHSTESAPVESTTKSDDVNFDEI
;
A
#
# COMPACT_ATOMS: atom_id res chain seq x y z
N ASP A 1 5.98 9.61 -10.31
CA ASP A 1 5.91 10.87 -9.54
C ASP A 1 6.16 10.58 -8.07
N ILE A 2 7.34 10.94 -7.56
CA ILE A 2 7.70 10.69 -6.16
C ILE A 2 6.88 11.60 -5.23
N ALA A 3 6.39 12.74 -5.71
CA ALA A 3 5.45 13.58 -4.97
C ALA A 3 4.11 12.85 -4.67
N ASN A 4 3.85 11.74 -5.35
CA ASN A 4 2.67 10.89 -5.15
C ASN A 4 2.96 9.58 -4.41
N ILE A 5 4.05 9.50 -3.64
CA ILE A 5 4.20 8.41 -2.69
C ILE A 5 3.17 8.61 -1.58
N LYS A 6 2.25 7.67 -1.48
CA LYS A 6 1.23 7.66 -0.45
C LYS A 6 1.61 6.66 0.62
N MET A 7 1.52 7.07 1.87
CA MET A 7 1.72 6.19 3.01
C MET A 7 0.38 5.77 3.59
N GLY A 8 0.30 4.57 4.16
CA GLY A 8 -0.96 4.08 4.70
C GLY A 8 -0.83 2.77 5.46
N TRP A 9 -1.99 2.25 5.87
CA TRP A 9 -2.14 0.93 6.43
C TRP A 9 -2.49 -0.06 5.32
N LEU A 10 -1.69 -1.10 5.19
CA LEU A 10 -1.83 -2.14 4.16
C LEU A 10 -2.03 -3.51 4.79
N LYS A 11 -3.08 -4.20 4.35
CA LYS A 11 -3.33 -5.61 4.63
C LYS A 11 -3.46 -6.33 3.30
N LEU A 12 -2.71 -7.41 3.12
CA LEU A 12 -2.71 -8.23 1.89
C LEU A 12 -3.38 -9.59 2.07
N THR A 13 -3.66 -9.99 3.31
CA THR A 13 -4.29 -11.29 3.61
C THR A 13 -5.79 -11.19 3.41
N GLY A 14 -6.35 -12.03 2.53
CA GLY A 14 -7.79 -12.02 2.20
C GLY A 14 -8.22 -10.94 1.22
N GLY A 15 -7.28 -10.41 0.45
CA GLY A 15 -7.47 -9.32 -0.49
C GLY A 15 -6.65 -8.10 -0.12
N ARG A 16 -6.59 -7.13 -1.02
CA ARG A 16 -5.94 -5.85 -0.75
C ARG A 16 -6.90 -4.95 0.03
N ASP A 17 -6.47 -4.53 1.21
CA ASP A 17 -7.14 -3.51 2.01
C ASP A 17 -6.11 -2.40 2.29
N TRP A 18 -6.39 -1.20 1.78
CA TRP A 18 -5.50 -0.06 1.82
C TRP A 18 -6.23 1.15 2.39
N ILE A 19 -5.66 1.73 3.43
CA ILE A 19 -6.16 2.95 4.06
C ILE A 19 -5.04 3.97 4.08
N GLU A 20 -5.17 4.98 3.24
CA GLU A 20 -4.19 6.07 3.13
C GLU A 20 -4.18 6.91 4.41
N TRP A 21 -2.99 7.29 4.85
CA TRP A 21 -2.86 8.23 5.95
C TRP A 21 -3.13 9.65 5.50
N VAL A 22 -3.90 10.36 6.28
CA VAL A 22 -4.12 11.80 6.07
C VAL A 22 -2.77 12.52 6.18
N ASP A 23 -2.41 13.28 5.15
CA ASP A 23 -1.13 14.00 5.04
C ASP A 23 0.12 13.11 5.27
N ASN A 24 0.03 11.83 4.92
CA ASN A 24 1.06 10.83 5.20
C ASN A 24 1.44 10.70 6.69
N ASP A 25 0.57 11.13 7.60
CA ASP A 25 0.78 11.13 9.04
C ASP A 25 0.02 9.97 9.72
N PRO A 26 0.74 8.97 10.27
CA PRO A 26 0.09 7.82 10.92
C PRO A 26 -0.70 8.20 12.17
N SER A 27 -0.42 9.35 12.79
CA SER A 27 -1.13 9.80 13.98
C SER A 27 -2.57 10.24 13.67
N LYS A 28 -2.82 10.66 12.44
CA LYS A 28 -4.13 11.11 11.96
C LYS A 28 -5.04 9.98 11.49
N THR A 29 -4.49 8.78 11.30
CA THR A 29 -5.25 7.64 10.80
C THR A 29 -5.00 6.42 11.68
N PRO A 30 -5.92 6.09 12.61
CA PRO A 30 -5.74 4.96 13.50
C PRO A 30 -5.55 3.64 12.74
N LYS A 31 -4.68 2.78 13.27
CA LYS A 31 -4.48 1.44 12.71
C LYS A 31 -5.76 0.62 12.82
N PRO A 32 -6.32 0.11 11.69
CA PRO A 32 -7.63 -0.54 11.69
C PRO A 32 -7.64 -1.90 12.40
N SER A 33 -6.56 -2.67 12.30
CA SER A 33 -6.41 -3.96 12.96
C SER A 33 -4.95 -4.40 13.03
N ASP A 34 -4.65 -5.44 13.81
CA ASP A 34 -3.29 -6.00 13.91
C ASP A 34 -2.77 -6.62 12.60
N ALA A 35 -3.67 -7.00 11.71
CA ALA A 35 -3.32 -7.51 10.39
C ALA A 35 -2.81 -6.41 9.43
N HIS A 36 -3.11 -5.15 9.71
CA HIS A 36 -2.61 -4.03 8.92
C HIS A 36 -1.19 -3.67 9.32
N LYS A 37 -0.36 -3.40 8.32
CA LYS A 37 1.02 -2.96 8.50
C LYS A 37 1.21 -1.62 7.81
N GLN A 38 2.16 -0.84 8.29
CA GLN A 38 2.61 0.33 7.56
C GLN A 38 3.06 -0.08 6.16
N GLY A 39 2.57 0.61 5.17
CA GLY A 39 2.90 0.38 3.76
C GLY A 39 2.95 1.68 2.99
N PHE A 40 3.27 1.56 1.72
CA PHE A 40 3.23 2.66 0.77
C PHE A 40 2.58 2.22 -0.53
N SER A 41 2.10 3.18 -1.27
CA SER A 41 1.67 3.06 -2.67
C SER A 41 2.40 4.10 -3.50
N LEU A 42 2.90 3.70 -4.65
CA LEU A 42 3.48 4.60 -5.64
C LEU A 42 3.16 4.11 -7.04
N PHE A 43 3.10 5.05 -7.98
CA PHE A 43 2.98 4.73 -9.40
C PHE A 43 4.35 4.71 -10.06
N MET A 44 4.57 3.69 -10.90
CA MET A 44 5.77 3.55 -11.70
C MET A 44 5.39 3.50 -13.17
N PHE A 45 6.24 4.06 -14.01
CA PHE A 45 6.09 4.04 -15.45
C PHE A 45 7.33 3.44 -16.11
N SER A 46 7.14 2.42 -16.94
CA SER A 46 8.21 1.89 -17.79
C SER A 46 7.66 1.02 -18.91
N LYS A 47 7.73 1.51 -20.13
CA LYS A 47 7.39 0.71 -21.33
C LYS A 47 8.27 -0.51 -21.47
N LYS A 48 9.55 -0.39 -21.15
CA LYS A 48 10.52 -1.48 -21.25
C LYS A 48 10.25 -2.63 -20.28
N VAL A 49 9.77 -2.31 -19.07
CA VAL A 49 9.56 -3.30 -17.99
C VAL A 49 8.13 -3.83 -18.02
N PHE A 50 7.15 -2.96 -18.24
CA PHE A 50 5.73 -3.30 -18.11
C PHE A 50 5.03 -3.53 -19.46
N GLY A 51 5.68 -3.18 -20.57
CA GLY A 51 5.11 -3.26 -21.91
C GLY A 51 4.54 -1.93 -22.41
N GLU A 52 4.27 -1.88 -23.71
CA GLU A 52 3.77 -0.69 -24.38
C GLU A 52 2.27 -0.43 -24.09
N GLU A 53 1.49 -1.50 -23.92
CA GLU A 53 0.03 -1.40 -23.74
C GLU A 53 -0.35 -0.83 -22.39
N GLU A 54 0.35 -1.25 -21.31
CA GLU A 54 0.09 -0.79 -19.94
C GLU A 54 1.40 -0.44 -19.24
N PRO A 55 2.05 0.66 -19.62
CA PRO A 55 3.38 1.01 -19.11
C PRO A 55 3.37 1.54 -17.68
N GLN A 56 2.20 1.85 -17.14
CA GLN A 56 2.02 2.33 -15.78
C GLN A 56 1.60 1.20 -14.85
N ARG A 57 2.19 1.15 -13.65
CA ARG A 57 1.81 0.21 -12.59
C ARG A 57 1.79 0.90 -11.25
N GLU A 58 0.81 0.54 -10.45
CA GLU A 58 0.79 0.86 -9.03
C GLU A 58 1.60 -0.20 -8.28
N PHE A 59 2.50 0.24 -7.42
CA PHE A 59 3.33 -0.62 -6.58
C PHE A 59 3.04 -0.35 -5.12
N ASN A 60 2.63 -1.40 -4.41
CA ASN A 60 2.32 -1.36 -2.99
C ASN A 60 3.19 -2.35 -2.24
N SER A 61 3.73 -1.95 -1.10
CA SER A 61 4.48 -2.85 -0.24
C SER A 61 4.41 -2.44 1.23
N SER A 62 4.43 -3.44 2.11
CA SER A 62 4.62 -3.28 3.55
C SER A 62 5.91 -3.96 4.04
N GLN A 63 6.78 -4.36 3.13
CA GLN A 63 8.08 -4.95 3.47
C GLN A 63 9.03 -3.85 3.98
N VAL A 64 9.66 -4.10 5.12
CA VAL A 64 10.54 -3.11 5.78
C VAL A 64 11.65 -2.63 4.84
N GLY A 65 12.30 -3.55 4.10
CA GLY A 65 13.35 -3.18 3.15
C GLY A 65 12.87 -2.24 2.03
N MET A 66 11.63 -2.44 1.56
CA MET A 66 11.06 -1.57 0.54
C MET A 66 10.62 -0.22 1.11
N LEU A 67 10.12 -0.19 2.34
CA LEU A 67 9.83 1.06 3.05
C LEU A 67 11.11 1.90 3.24
N GLU A 68 12.20 1.28 3.66
CA GLU A 68 13.50 1.96 3.80
C GLU A 68 14.01 2.48 2.45
N PHE A 69 13.86 1.71 1.38
CA PHE A 69 14.21 2.15 0.02
C PHE A 69 13.41 3.39 -0.38
N VAL A 70 12.10 3.38 -0.20
CA VAL A 70 11.22 4.49 -0.60
C VAL A 70 11.50 5.73 0.23
N LYS A 71 11.71 5.59 1.55
CA LYS A 71 12.10 6.71 2.42
C LYS A 71 13.42 7.34 1.97
N LYS A 72 14.44 6.51 1.76
CA LYS A 72 15.73 6.98 1.28
C LYS A 72 15.64 7.69 -0.06
N LEU A 73 14.85 7.13 -0.99
CA LEU A 73 14.61 7.73 -2.30
C LEU A 73 13.94 9.10 -2.16
N TYR A 74 12.96 9.21 -1.25
CA TYR A 74 12.29 10.48 -0.96
C TYR A 74 13.28 11.51 -0.39
N ASP A 75 14.00 11.15 0.67
CA ASP A 75 14.94 12.04 1.36
C ASP A 75 16.05 12.55 0.43
N GLU A 76 16.54 11.71 -0.49
CA GLU A 76 17.59 12.10 -1.45
C GLU A 76 17.09 13.00 -2.58
N LEU A 77 15.79 12.94 -2.91
CA LEU A 77 15.26 13.65 -4.07
C LEU A 77 14.27 14.76 -3.70
N GLU A 78 13.95 14.93 -2.42
CA GLU A 78 12.95 15.92 -1.95
C GLU A 78 13.22 17.33 -2.48
N ASP A 79 14.47 17.77 -2.43
CA ASP A 79 14.87 19.11 -2.89
C ASP A 79 14.81 19.27 -4.43
N THR A 80 14.65 18.17 -5.17
CA THR A 80 14.59 18.17 -6.64
C THR A 80 13.17 18.08 -7.16
N PHE A 81 12.16 17.93 -6.29
CA PHE A 81 10.78 17.78 -6.71
C PHE A 81 10.23 19.06 -7.33
N GLU A 82 9.59 18.89 -8.46
CA GLU A 82 8.88 19.93 -9.18
C GLU A 82 7.47 19.41 -9.55
N ASP A 83 6.47 20.27 -9.44
CA ASP A 83 5.10 19.94 -9.78
C ASP A 83 4.98 19.45 -11.24
N GLY A 84 4.24 18.37 -11.44
CA GLY A 84 4.04 17.77 -12.76
C GLY A 84 5.23 16.99 -13.30
N LYS A 85 6.32 16.86 -12.53
CA LYS A 85 7.49 16.07 -12.92
C LYS A 85 7.60 14.78 -12.13
N ALA A 86 8.20 13.78 -12.75
CA ALA A 86 8.55 12.50 -12.15
C ALA A 86 10.06 12.27 -12.17
N ALA A 87 10.58 11.68 -11.12
CA ALA A 87 11.98 11.28 -11.07
C ALA A 87 12.22 10.05 -11.95
N VAL A 88 13.16 10.17 -12.85
CA VAL A 88 13.66 9.06 -13.66
C VAL A 88 14.85 8.45 -12.93
N ILE A 89 14.70 7.18 -12.51
CA ILE A 89 15.75 6.42 -11.86
C ILE A 89 16.10 5.17 -12.69
N GLN A 90 17.35 4.79 -12.64
CA GLN A 90 17.82 3.51 -13.18
C GLN A 90 18.14 2.57 -12.04
N LEU A 91 17.45 1.42 -11.96
CA LEU A 91 17.81 0.38 -11.01
C LEU A 91 19.14 -0.24 -11.43
N THR A 92 20.10 -0.29 -10.52
CA THR A 92 21.46 -0.78 -10.76
C THR A 92 21.73 -2.13 -10.13
N GLY A 93 20.81 -2.62 -9.28
CA GLY A 93 20.93 -3.88 -8.58
C GLY A 93 20.20 -3.90 -7.26
N ALA A 94 20.71 -4.65 -6.31
CA ALA A 94 20.20 -4.67 -4.95
C ALA A 94 21.32 -4.89 -3.94
N SER A 95 21.32 -4.15 -2.86
CA SER A 95 22.23 -4.35 -1.73
C SER A 95 21.57 -5.14 -0.61
N ARG A 96 22.35 -5.96 0.10
CA ARG A 96 21.88 -6.65 1.28
C ARG A 96 22.04 -5.75 2.50
N VAL A 97 20.97 -5.54 3.24
CA VAL A 97 20.97 -4.76 4.47
C VAL A 97 20.51 -5.61 5.64
N LYS A 98 21.06 -5.36 6.82
CA LYS A 98 20.63 -6.00 8.05
C LYS A 98 19.43 -5.22 8.62
N ILE A 99 18.32 -5.93 8.85
CA ILE A 99 17.12 -5.36 9.43
C ILE A 99 16.76 -6.19 10.66
N GLY A 100 16.94 -5.62 11.85
CA GLY A 100 16.72 -6.33 13.10
C GLY A 100 17.59 -7.59 13.20
N ARG A 101 16.97 -8.75 13.41
CA ARG A 101 17.64 -10.06 13.45
C ARG A 101 17.83 -10.71 12.08
N GLY A 102 17.23 -10.14 11.03
CA GLY A 102 17.27 -10.67 9.66
C GLY A 102 18.06 -9.78 8.71
N SER A 103 17.93 -10.08 7.43
CA SER A 103 18.45 -9.25 6.37
C SER A 103 17.43 -9.16 5.23
N SER A 104 17.42 -8.02 4.54
CA SER A 104 16.61 -7.79 3.36
C SER A 104 17.49 -7.34 2.20
N ARG A 105 16.95 -7.39 0.99
CA ARG A 105 17.56 -6.76 -0.17
C ARG A 105 16.83 -5.47 -0.46
N ILE A 106 17.60 -4.38 -0.59
CA ILE A 106 17.10 -3.06 -0.94
C ILE A 106 17.58 -2.75 -2.36
N PRO A 107 16.69 -2.32 -3.27
CA PRO A 107 17.10 -1.89 -4.60
C PRO A 107 18.15 -0.80 -4.53
N THR A 108 19.12 -0.85 -5.42
CA THR A 108 20.08 0.23 -5.65
C THR A 108 19.72 0.93 -6.96
N TYR A 109 19.92 2.23 -7.01
CA TYR A 109 19.51 3.05 -8.15
C TYR A 109 20.50 4.17 -8.41
N LYS A 110 20.39 4.71 -9.62
CA LYS A 110 21.02 5.96 -10.04
C LYS A 110 19.93 6.93 -10.44
N PHE A 111 19.93 8.12 -9.88
CA PHE A 111 19.08 9.22 -10.34
C PHE A 111 19.58 9.72 -11.70
N ILE A 112 18.68 9.90 -12.65
CA ILE A 112 19.00 10.35 -14.00
C ILE A 112 18.57 11.79 -14.21
N ALA A 113 17.29 12.11 -14.00
CA ALA A 113 16.73 13.43 -14.19
C ALA A 113 15.31 13.53 -13.66
N MET A 114 14.83 14.76 -13.47
CA MET A 114 13.38 15.03 -13.41
C MET A 114 12.86 15.25 -14.83
N LYS A 115 11.73 14.61 -15.17
CA LYS A 115 11.04 14.77 -16.47
C LYS A 115 9.57 14.98 -16.23
N GLU A 116 8.86 15.52 -17.22
CA GLU A 116 7.41 15.59 -17.17
C GLU A 116 6.82 14.21 -16.86
N SER A 117 5.87 14.19 -15.94
CA SER A 117 5.27 12.93 -15.50
C SER A 117 4.44 12.32 -16.64
N PRO A 118 4.78 11.10 -17.08
CA PRO A 118 3.95 10.38 -18.05
C PRO A 118 2.76 9.69 -17.35
N ILE A 119 2.64 9.85 -16.04
CA ILE A 119 1.64 9.19 -15.21
C ILE A 119 0.42 10.09 -15.15
N GLU A 120 -0.68 9.62 -15.72
CA GLU A 120 -1.99 10.23 -15.56
C GLU A 120 -2.61 9.68 -14.28
N ILE A 121 -2.77 10.54 -13.28
CA ILE A 121 -3.49 10.21 -12.05
C ILE A 121 -4.91 10.67 -12.27
N ASP A 122 -5.83 9.71 -12.43
CA ASP A 122 -7.24 10.00 -12.48
C ASP A 122 -7.71 10.33 -11.05
N GLU A 123 -7.86 11.61 -10.74
CA GLU A 123 -8.35 12.09 -9.45
C GLU A 123 -9.81 11.66 -9.19
N SER A 124 -10.48 11.05 -10.18
CA SER A 124 -11.86 10.58 -10.04
C SER A 124 -12.00 9.28 -9.24
N GLU A 125 -10.95 8.53 -9.03
CA GLU A 125 -10.92 7.37 -8.13
C GLU A 125 -10.51 7.74 -6.70
N ALA A 126 -11.16 8.74 -6.12
CA ALA A 126 -11.21 8.85 -4.67
C ALA A 126 -11.87 7.56 -4.13
N PRO A 127 -11.30 6.91 -3.09
CA PRO A 127 -11.85 5.68 -2.58
C PRO A 127 -13.30 5.90 -2.17
N LYS A 128 -14.23 5.25 -2.86
CA LYS A 128 -15.63 5.19 -2.43
C LYS A 128 -15.61 4.63 -1.01
N LYS A 129 -15.94 5.48 -0.03
CA LYS A 129 -16.33 5.04 1.29
C LYS A 129 -17.32 3.92 1.10
N SER A 130 -16.94 2.71 1.46
CA SER A 130 -17.91 1.63 1.64
C SER A 130 -18.76 2.03 2.84
N GLU A 131 -19.91 2.61 2.58
CA GLU A 131 -20.96 2.77 3.56
C GLU A 131 -21.39 1.36 3.93
N HIS A 132 -20.98 0.94 5.09
CA HIS A 132 -21.48 -0.26 5.73
C HIS A 132 -22.91 0.05 6.17
N SER A 133 -23.86 -0.28 5.31
CA SER A 133 -25.27 -0.31 5.65
C SER A 133 -25.46 -1.36 6.74
N THR A 134 -25.63 -0.90 7.95
CA THR A 134 -26.14 -1.70 9.06
C THR A 134 -27.61 -1.90 8.82
N GLU A 135 -27.98 -2.96 8.15
CA GLU A 135 -29.36 -3.42 8.09
C GLU A 135 -29.56 -4.43 9.21
N SER A 136 -30.14 -3.93 10.29
CA SER A 136 -30.65 -4.72 11.41
C SER A 136 -31.90 -5.44 10.97
N ALA A 137 -31.82 -6.75 10.84
CA ALA A 137 -33.00 -7.61 10.74
C ALA A 137 -33.45 -8.07 12.14
N PRO A 138 -34.77 -8.14 12.41
CA PRO A 138 -35.29 -8.42 13.75
C PRO A 138 -35.20 -9.89 14.11
N VAL A 139 -34.82 -10.12 15.36
CA VAL A 139 -34.83 -11.41 16.03
C VAL A 139 -36.28 -11.85 16.27
N GLU A 140 -36.68 -12.92 15.64
CA GLU A 140 -37.88 -13.63 16.04
C GLU A 140 -37.51 -14.88 16.84
N SER A 141 -37.87 -14.85 18.11
CA SER A 141 -37.73 -15.94 19.05
C SER A 141 -38.76 -17.04 18.78
N THR A 142 -38.30 -18.27 18.62
CA THR A 142 -39.19 -19.44 18.90
C THR A 142 -38.44 -20.49 19.69
N THR A 143 -38.80 -20.55 20.94
CA THR A 143 -38.60 -21.66 21.87
C THR A 143 -39.17 -22.96 21.30
N LYS A 144 -38.38 -24.01 21.28
CA LYS A 144 -38.85 -25.38 21.54
C LYS A 144 -37.72 -26.23 22.11
N SER A 145 -37.92 -26.56 23.35
CA SER A 145 -37.29 -27.64 24.07
C SER A 145 -37.66 -28.98 23.43
N ASP A 146 -36.67 -29.85 23.25
CA ASP A 146 -36.85 -31.30 23.33
C ASP A 146 -35.59 -31.95 23.89
N ASP A 147 -35.78 -32.54 25.05
CA ASP A 147 -34.91 -33.47 25.74
C ASP A 147 -34.53 -34.64 24.84
N VAL A 148 -33.26 -34.95 24.76
CA VAL A 148 -32.80 -36.30 24.46
C VAL A 148 -31.65 -36.69 25.39
N ASN A 149 -32.01 -37.58 26.26
CA ASN A 149 -31.24 -38.38 27.18
C ASN A 149 -30.12 -39.18 26.47
N PHE A 150 -28.88 -39.08 26.94
CA PHE A 150 -27.82 -40.01 26.59
C PHE A 150 -27.41 -40.79 27.82
N ASP A 151 -27.97 -42.00 27.90
CA ASP A 151 -27.40 -43.11 28.63
C ASP A 151 -27.13 -44.26 27.66
N GLU A 152 -25.96 -44.90 27.88
CA GLU A 152 -25.49 -46.20 27.38
C GLU A 152 -25.09 -46.31 25.87
N ILE A 153 -23.82 -46.50 25.52
CA ILE A 153 -22.94 -47.69 25.68
C ILE A 153 -21.51 -47.26 25.39
#